data_335a53b38e355bd912c7dea1ee1da222
#
_entry.id   335a53b38e355bd912c7dea1ee1da222
#
_cell.length_a   1.000
_cell.length_b   1.000
_cell.length_c   1.000
_cell.angle_alpha   90.00
_cell.angle_beta   90.00
_cell.angle_gamma   90.00
#
_symmetry.space_group_name_H-M   'P 1'
#
loop_
_entity.id
_entity.type
_entity.pdbx_description
1 polymer ?
#
loop_
_entity_poly.entity_id
_entity_poly.type
_entity_poly.pdbx_seq_one_letter_code
_entity_poly.pdbx_strand_id
1 'polypeptide(L)'
;MSRLRVQFIHGLEGSPRGAKARLLAEHFDARTPAMDTADFEASVAVQAETLTRFEPQVLVGSSFGGAVAVALLQRGLWKGPTLLLAQAALRRGQEARLPEGVPIWLVHGLGDTLIDPEDSRLLARSGSPDLVRLIEVDDDHPLHASVEAGALLGWVRDLYEASGGP
;
A
#
# COMPACT_ATOMS: atom_id res chain seq x y z
N MET A 1 -20.34 -15.76 4.31
CA MET A 1 -19.44 -15.22 3.28
C MET A 1 -18.09 -14.89 3.88
N SER A 2 -17.03 -15.23 3.15
CA SER A 2 -15.68 -14.91 3.60
C SER A 2 -15.40 -13.41 3.47
N ARG A 3 -14.58 -12.90 4.38
CA ARG A 3 -14.13 -11.51 4.33
C ARG A 3 -13.08 -11.36 3.24
N LEU A 4 -12.98 -10.15 2.70
CA LEU A 4 -11.92 -9.79 1.77
C LEU A 4 -10.55 -9.98 2.43
N ARG A 5 -9.64 -10.68 1.76
CA ARG A 5 -8.27 -10.90 2.27
C ARG A 5 -7.38 -9.73 1.90
N VAL A 6 -6.81 -9.09 2.90
CA VAL A 6 -5.95 -7.91 2.76
C VAL A 6 -4.61 -8.17 3.43
N GLN A 7 -3.51 -7.98 2.71
CA GLN A 7 -2.20 -7.96 3.31
C GLN A 7 -1.76 -6.51 3.49
N PHE A 8 -1.36 -6.15 4.70
CA PHE A 8 -0.89 -4.81 5.02
C PHE A 8 0.60 -4.82 5.35
N ILE A 9 1.35 -3.91 4.74
CA ILE A 9 2.78 -3.71 4.99
C ILE A 9 2.92 -2.40 5.75
N HIS A 10 3.26 -2.48 7.04
CA HIS A 10 3.36 -1.30 7.91
C HIS A 10 4.63 -0.47 7.64
N GLY A 11 4.64 0.78 8.10
CA GLY A 11 5.79 1.68 7.98
C GLY A 11 6.82 1.49 9.10
N LEU A 12 7.84 2.35 9.12
CA LEU A 12 8.91 2.33 10.11
C LEU A 12 8.39 2.51 11.54
N GLU A 13 7.45 3.44 11.70
CA GLU A 13 6.83 3.76 12.99
C GLU A 13 5.62 2.87 13.27
N GLY A 14 5.25 2.02 12.30
CA GLY A 14 4.11 1.13 12.40
C GLY A 14 4.51 -0.23 12.97
N SER A 15 3.50 -1.07 13.16
CA SER A 15 3.66 -2.44 13.63
C SER A 15 2.42 -3.25 13.24
N PRO A 16 2.44 -4.58 13.42
CA PRO A 16 1.23 -5.39 13.27
C PRO A 16 0.09 -4.99 14.21
N ARG A 17 0.38 -4.15 15.22
CA ARG A 17 -0.60 -3.65 16.20
C ARG A 17 -0.92 -2.17 16.04
N GLY A 18 -0.43 -1.52 14.98
CA GLY A 18 -0.67 -0.11 14.73
C GLY A 18 -2.12 0.17 14.33
N ALA A 19 -2.47 1.46 14.29
CA ALA A 19 -3.86 1.89 14.03
C ALA A 19 -4.41 1.38 12.71
N LYS A 20 -3.64 1.47 11.63
CA LYS A 20 -4.08 0.99 10.31
C LYS A 20 -4.24 -0.54 10.30
N ALA A 21 -3.29 -1.27 10.89
CA ALA A 21 -3.35 -2.73 10.97
C ALA A 21 -4.59 -3.19 11.73
N ARG A 22 -4.89 -2.55 12.87
CA ARG A 22 -6.06 -2.88 13.68
C ARG A 22 -7.37 -2.57 12.94
N LEU A 23 -7.43 -1.42 12.30
CA LEU A 23 -8.63 -1.02 11.54
C LEU A 23 -8.91 -2.03 10.41
N LEU A 24 -7.89 -2.41 9.67
CA LEU A 24 -8.03 -3.40 8.60
C LEU A 24 -8.46 -4.76 9.15
N ALA A 25 -7.88 -5.19 10.29
CA ALA A 25 -8.23 -6.47 10.91
C ALA A 25 -9.67 -6.51 11.44
N GLU A 26 -10.24 -5.37 11.84
CA GLU A 26 -11.63 -5.29 12.26
C GLU A 26 -12.63 -5.53 11.13
N HIS A 27 -12.26 -5.15 9.89
CA HIS A 27 -13.19 -5.12 8.76
C HIS A 27 -12.88 -6.16 7.66
N PHE A 28 -11.65 -6.66 7.62
CA PHE A 28 -11.19 -7.59 6.60
C PHE A 28 -10.48 -8.79 7.24
N ASP A 29 -10.29 -9.86 6.47
CA ASP A 29 -9.34 -10.91 6.83
C ASP A 29 -7.95 -10.37 6.51
N ALA A 30 -7.33 -9.73 7.49
CA ALA A 30 -6.09 -8.99 7.28
C ALA A 30 -4.89 -9.71 7.89
N ARG A 31 -3.77 -9.66 7.19
CA ARG A 31 -2.46 -10.11 7.68
C ARG A 31 -1.50 -8.94 7.63
N THR A 32 -0.82 -8.69 8.74
CA THR A 32 0.21 -7.65 8.84
C THR A 32 1.48 -8.30 9.39
N PRO A 33 2.31 -8.91 8.51
CA PRO A 33 3.53 -9.57 8.96
C PRO A 33 4.48 -8.58 9.63
N ALA A 34 5.08 -9.00 10.74
CA ALA A 34 6.14 -8.24 11.40
C ALA A 34 7.40 -8.23 10.51
N MET A 35 8.09 -7.10 10.47
CA MET A 35 9.30 -6.93 9.67
C MET A 35 10.44 -6.38 10.53
N ASP A 36 11.67 -6.74 10.17
CA ASP A 36 12.84 -6.00 10.58
C ASP A 36 13.02 -4.83 9.60
N THR A 37 12.51 -3.66 9.96
CA THR A 37 12.52 -2.49 9.08
C THR A 37 13.92 -1.89 8.87
N ALA A 38 14.92 -2.34 9.63
CA ALA A 38 16.31 -1.98 9.40
C ALA A 38 16.91 -2.74 8.20
N ASP A 39 16.25 -3.81 7.75
CA ASP A 39 16.68 -4.63 6.62
C ASP A 39 15.58 -4.65 5.54
N PHE A 40 15.77 -3.85 4.51
CA PHE A 40 14.78 -3.71 3.43
C PHE A 40 14.55 -5.02 2.69
N GLU A 41 15.63 -5.73 2.34
CA GLU A 41 15.52 -6.98 1.59
C GLU A 41 14.88 -8.10 2.42
N ALA A 42 15.16 -8.15 3.71
CA ALA A 42 14.48 -9.08 4.62
C ALA A 42 12.99 -8.76 4.71
N SER A 43 12.62 -7.47 4.72
CA SER A 43 11.22 -7.03 4.71
C SER A 43 10.51 -7.46 3.43
N VAL A 44 11.14 -7.28 2.27
CA VAL A 44 10.60 -7.75 0.99
C VAL A 44 10.38 -9.26 1.02
N ALA A 45 11.35 -10.01 1.51
CA ALA A 45 11.28 -11.48 1.56
C ALA A 45 10.12 -11.96 2.45
N VAL A 46 9.93 -11.36 3.62
CA VAL A 46 8.81 -11.69 4.53
C VAL A 46 7.47 -11.46 3.83
N GLN A 47 7.33 -10.33 3.17
CA GLN A 47 6.08 -9.99 2.48
C GLN A 47 5.81 -10.92 1.30
N ALA A 48 6.85 -11.23 0.51
CA ALA A 48 6.72 -12.14 -0.63
C ALA A 48 6.27 -13.54 -0.18
N GLU A 49 6.83 -14.05 0.91
CA GLU A 49 6.43 -15.34 1.47
C GLU A 49 4.96 -15.34 1.90
N THR A 50 4.52 -14.28 2.58
CA THR A 50 3.12 -14.15 3.00
C THR A 50 2.18 -14.03 1.80
N LEU A 51 2.56 -13.30 0.76
CA LEU A 51 1.76 -13.22 -0.48
C LEU A 51 1.50 -14.61 -1.06
N THR A 52 2.51 -15.47 -1.07
CA THR A 52 2.40 -16.83 -1.61
C THR A 52 1.48 -17.71 -0.75
N ARG A 53 1.54 -17.57 0.57
CA ARG A 53 0.76 -18.41 1.50
C ARG A 53 -0.65 -17.91 1.71
N PHE A 54 -0.82 -16.62 1.88
CA PHE A 54 -2.10 -16.01 2.22
C PHE A 54 -2.97 -15.75 1.00
N GLU A 55 -2.35 -15.49 -0.14
CA GLU A 55 -3.04 -15.14 -1.39
C GLU A 55 -4.04 -14.00 -1.18
N PRO A 56 -3.59 -12.81 -0.76
CA PRO A 56 -4.49 -11.69 -0.53
C PRO A 56 -5.15 -11.22 -1.83
N GLN A 57 -6.30 -10.57 -1.70
CA GLN A 57 -7.02 -9.97 -2.81
C GLN A 57 -6.63 -8.52 -3.03
N VAL A 58 -6.13 -7.87 -1.98
CA VAL A 58 -5.60 -6.49 -2.03
C VAL A 58 -4.34 -6.42 -1.18
N LEU A 59 -3.32 -5.75 -1.70
CA LEU A 59 -2.11 -5.40 -0.97
C LEU A 59 -2.15 -3.92 -0.61
N VAL A 60 -1.89 -3.60 0.66
CA VAL A 60 -1.81 -2.21 1.14
C VAL A 60 -0.44 -1.99 1.74
N GLY A 61 0.26 -0.94 1.31
CA GLY A 61 1.57 -0.59 1.87
C GLY A 61 1.61 0.86 2.30
N SER A 62 2.12 1.14 3.51
CA SER A 62 2.18 2.49 4.07
C SER A 62 3.63 2.92 4.32
N SER A 63 4.00 4.09 3.79
CA SER A 63 5.32 4.71 3.98
C SER A 63 6.46 3.76 3.56
N PHE A 64 7.31 3.30 4.49
CA PHE A 64 8.30 2.26 4.24
C PHE A 64 7.64 1.00 3.65
N GLY A 65 6.50 0.60 4.18
CA GLY A 65 5.72 -0.52 3.64
C GLY A 65 5.24 -0.29 2.22
N GLY A 66 5.01 0.97 1.85
CA GLY A 66 4.73 1.35 0.46
C GLY A 66 5.94 1.13 -0.44
N ALA A 67 7.14 1.44 0.04
CA ALA A 67 8.37 1.15 -0.70
C ALA A 67 8.56 -0.36 -0.89
N VAL A 68 8.27 -1.16 0.13
CA VAL A 68 8.30 -2.62 0.02
C VAL A 68 7.31 -3.11 -1.02
N ALA A 69 6.07 -2.59 -1.01
CA ALA A 69 5.05 -2.94 -2.00
C ALA A 69 5.51 -2.59 -3.43
N VAL A 70 6.11 -1.41 -3.63
CA VAL A 70 6.64 -1.03 -4.95
C VAL A 70 7.75 -1.99 -5.39
N ALA A 71 8.64 -2.42 -4.49
CA ALA A 71 9.65 -3.41 -4.80
C ALA A 71 9.04 -4.73 -5.25
N LEU A 72 8.01 -5.21 -4.56
CA LEU A 72 7.29 -6.43 -4.93
C LEU A 72 6.67 -6.30 -6.33
N LEU A 73 6.06 -5.16 -6.62
CA LEU A 73 5.48 -4.87 -7.93
C LEU A 73 6.54 -4.82 -9.03
N GLN A 74 7.63 -4.08 -8.81
CA GLN A 74 8.70 -3.92 -9.81
C GLN A 74 9.42 -5.23 -10.11
N ARG A 75 9.51 -6.12 -9.13
CA ARG A 75 10.16 -7.43 -9.27
C ARG A 75 9.21 -8.52 -9.80
N GLY A 76 7.95 -8.18 -10.03
CA GLY A 76 6.94 -9.14 -10.50
C GLY A 76 6.55 -10.19 -9.47
N LEU A 77 6.81 -9.93 -8.18
CA LEU A 77 6.44 -10.83 -7.09
C LEU A 77 4.99 -10.65 -6.66
N TRP A 78 4.37 -9.56 -7.06
CA TRP A 78 2.96 -9.27 -6.84
C TRP A 78 2.38 -8.53 -8.06
N LYS A 79 1.18 -8.89 -8.47
CA LYS A 79 0.52 -8.32 -9.65
C LYS A 79 -0.95 -7.98 -9.40
N GLY A 80 -1.40 -8.07 -8.17
CA GLY A 80 -2.79 -7.80 -7.80
C GLY A 80 -3.07 -6.34 -7.44
N PRO A 81 -4.32 -6.03 -7.12
CA PRO A 81 -4.70 -4.68 -6.70
C PRO A 81 -3.85 -4.19 -5.52
N THR A 82 -3.32 -2.99 -5.63
CA THR A 82 -2.38 -2.44 -4.66
C THR A 82 -2.74 -1.02 -4.28
N LEU A 83 -2.81 -0.75 -2.98
CA LEU A 83 -3.04 0.58 -2.41
C LEU A 83 -1.77 1.05 -1.71
N LEU A 84 -1.23 2.17 -2.18
CA LEU A 84 -0.01 2.77 -1.63
C LEU A 84 -0.38 4.03 -0.84
N LEU A 85 -0.08 4.04 0.45
CA LEU A 85 -0.38 5.14 1.36
C LEU A 85 0.91 5.88 1.71
N ALA A 86 1.05 7.14 1.29
CA ALA A 86 2.22 7.98 1.60
C ALA A 86 3.54 7.21 1.35
N GLN A 87 3.66 6.56 0.22
CA GLN A 87 4.73 5.61 -0.07
C GLN A 87 6.11 6.26 -0.15
N ALA A 88 7.13 5.52 0.27
CA ALA A 88 8.49 6.01 0.40
C ALA A 88 9.47 5.40 -0.63
N ALA A 89 8.99 4.97 -1.80
CA ALA A 89 9.81 4.26 -2.80
C ALA A 89 11.02 5.07 -3.25
N LEU A 90 10.84 6.34 -3.63
CA LEU A 90 11.93 7.18 -4.11
C LEU A 90 12.95 7.49 -3.00
N ARG A 91 12.49 7.57 -1.75
CA ARG A 91 13.35 7.78 -0.58
C ARG A 91 14.21 6.56 -0.27
N ARG A 92 13.87 5.40 -0.82
CA ARG A 92 14.61 4.15 -0.70
C ARG A 92 15.43 3.82 -1.96
N GLY A 93 15.59 4.79 -2.85
CA GLY A 93 16.40 4.64 -4.05
C GLY A 93 15.73 3.85 -5.17
N GLN A 94 14.42 3.64 -5.10
CA GLN A 94 13.68 2.94 -6.14
C GLN A 94 13.35 3.87 -7.30
N GLU A 95 13.25 3.31 -8.49
CA GLU A 95 12.82 4.05 -9.67
C GLU A 95 11.35 4.45 -9.57
N ALA A 96 10.99 5.57 -10.17
CA ALA A 96 9.61 6.02 -10.27
C ALA A 96 8.89 5.26 -11.39
N ARG A 97 8.74 3.95 -11.21
CA ARG A 97 8.19 3.06 -12.23
C ARG A 97 7.25 2.02 -11.62
N LEU A 98 6.00 2.03 -12.06
CA LEU A 98 5.02 0.99 -11.73
C LEU A 98 4.84 0.06 -12.93
N PRO A 99 4.56 -1.23 -12.70
CA PRO A 99 4.34 -2.18 -13.81
C PRO A 99 3.01 -1.87 -14.52
N GLU A 100 2.95 -2.21 -15.80
CA GLU A 100 1.71 -2.15 -16.57
C GLU A 100 0.79 -3.32 -16.22
N GLY A 101 -0.50 -3.13 -16.43
CA GLY A 101 -1.50 -4.19 -16.25
C GLY A 101 -1.90 -4.47 -14.81
N VAL A 102 -1.48 -3.63 -13.87
CA VAL A 102 -1.76 -3.81 -12.44
C VAL A 102 -2.56 -2.62 -11.90
N PRO A 103 -3.70 -2.86 -11.23
CA PRO A 103 -4.44 -1.77 -10.58
C PRO A 103 -3.69 -1.26 -9.36
N ILE A 104 -3.27 -0.01 -9.40
CA ILE A 104 -2.49 0.61 -8.33
C ILE A 104 -3.06 1.99 -8.02
N TRP A 105 -3.54 2.17 -6.80
CA TRP A 105 -4.01 3.46 -6.32
C TRP A 105 -3.01 4.02 -5.32
N LEU A 106 -2.66 5.30 -5.48
CA LEU A 106 -1.74 6.00 -4.59
C LEU A 106 -2.51 7.07 -3.83
N VAL A 107 -2.40 7.05 -2.52
CA VAL A 107 -2.97 8.07 -1.65
C VAL A 107 -1.83 8.84 -1.00
N HIS A 108 -1.90 10.17 -1.06
CA HIS A 108 -0.87 11.01 -0.46
C HIS A 108 -1.50 12.25 0.18
N GLY A 109 -1.12 12.55 1.41
CA GLY A 109 -1.56 13.75 2.11
C GLY A 109 -0.83 14.98 1.59
N LEU A 110 -1.57 16.02 1.25
CA LEU A 110 -0.97 17.29 0.78
C LEU A 110 -0.14 17.98 1.87
N GLY A 111 -0.44 17.70 3.15
CA GLY A 111 0.30 18.19 4.30
C GLY A 111 1.43 17.27 4.77
N ASP A 112 1.80 16.26 4.00
CA ASP A 112 2.89 15.35 4.34
C ASP A 112 4.23 16.08 4.33
N THR A 113 4.88 16.17 5.49
CA THR A 113 6.17 16.85 5.65
C THR A 113 7.35 15.89 5.65
N LEU A 114 7.09 14.58 5.60
CA LEU A 114 8.13 13.54 5.60
C LEU A 114 8.43 13.03 4.18
N ILE A 115 7.39 12.79 3.40
CA ILE A 115 7.50 12.36 2.01
C ILE A 115 6.78 13.38 1.15
N ASP A 116 7.49 13.98 0.20
CA ASP A 116 6.90 14.96 -0.72
C ASP A 116 5.80 14.29 -1.55
N PRO A 117 4.57 14.86 -1.61
CA PRO A 117 3.50 14.36 -2.47
C PRO A 117 3.91 14.23 -3.93
N GLU A 118 4.89 15.01 -4.40
CA GLU A 118 5.40 14.91 -5.77
C GLU A 118 6.00 13.53 -6.05
N ASP A 119 6.53 12.83 -5.04
CA ASP A 119 7.05 11.47 -5.22
C ASP A 119 5.94 10.52 -5.69
N SER A 120 4.74 10.64 -5.14
CA SER A 120 3.59 9.84 -5.58
C SER A 120 3.06 10.28 -6.93
N ARG A 121 3.12 11.57 -7.24
CA ARG A 121 2.74 12.08 -8.58
C ARG A 121 3.66 11.51 -9.66
N LEU A 122 4.96 11.42 -9.39
CA LEU A 122 5.92 10.82 -10.32
C LEU A 122 5.61 9.35 -10.58
N LEU A 123 5.37 8.58 -9.52
CA LEU A 123 4.98 7.17 -9.66
C LEU A 123 3.67 7.03 -10.45
N ALA A 124 2.69 7.88 -10.18
CA ALA A 124 1.38 7.80 -10.81
C ALA A 124 1.41 8.09 -12.32
N ARG A 125 2.48 8.68 -12.83
CA ARG A 125 2.66 8.91 -14.27
C ARG A 125 3.12 7.67 -15.02
N SER A 126 3.43 6.60 -14.29
CA SER A 126 3.89 5.33 -14.85
C SER A 126 2.80 4.26 -14.70
N GLY A 127 3.04 3.07 -15.25
CA GLY A 127 2.05 2.01 -15.23
C GLY A 127 0.97 2.20 -16.29
N SER A 128 -0.16 1.51 -16.13
CA SER A 128 -1.28 1.59 -17.06
C SER A 128 -2.19 2.76 -16.68
N PRO A 129 -2.37 3.77 -17.55
CA PRO A 129 -3.15 4.97 -17.19
C PRO A 129 -4.57 4.67 -16.70
N ASP A 130 -5.22 3.64 -17.23
CA ASP A 130 -6.58 3.28 -16.84
C ASP A 130 -6.65 2.53 -15.50
N LEU A 131 -5.51 2.04 -15.00
CA LEU A 131 -5.45 1.25 -13.78
C LEU A 131 -4.76 1.98 -12.62
N VAL A 132 -4.01 3.03 -12.91
CA VAL A 132 -3.30 3.82 -11.91
C VAL A 132 -4.12 5.05 -11.54
N ARG A 133 -4.33 5.28 -10.24
CA ARG A 133 -5.08 6.43 -9.74
C ARG A 133 -4.31 7.10 -8.62
N LEU A 134 -4.19 8.41 -8.67
CA LEU A 134 -3.64 9.24 -7.59
C LEU A 134 -4.78 9.90 -6.83
N ILE A 135 -4.78 9.75 -5.51
CA ILE A 135 -5.76 10.36 -4.59
C ILE A 135 -4.99 11.27 -3.65
N GLU A 136 -5.12 12.57 -3.83
CA GLU A 136 -4.53 13.56 -2.93
C GLU A 136 -5.57 14.01 -1.92
N VAL A 137 -5.18 14.01 -0.64
CA VAL A 137 -6.09 14.33 0.46
C VAL A 137 -5.51 15.43 1.34
N ASP A 138 -6.39 16.19 2.00
CA ASP A 138 -6.00 17.17 3.00
C ASP A 138 -5.70 16.45 4.32
N ASP A 139 -4.46 15.95 4.44
CA ASP A 139 -4.05 15.12 5.57
C ASP A 139 -2.54 15.15 5.73
N ASP A 140 -2.04 14.57 6.82
CA ASP A 140 -0.64 14.45 7.17
C ASP A 140 -0.01 13.14 6.65
N HIS A 141 1.26 12.89 7.02
CA HIS A 141 1.95 11.67 6.61
C HIS A 141 1.27 10.39 7.10
N PRO A 142 0.87 10.25 8.39
CA PRO A 142 0.15 9.07 8.86
C PRO A 142 -1.28 8.95 8.36
N LEU A 143 -1.81 9.94 7.66
CA LEU A 143 -3.20 9.98 7.20
C LEU A 143 -4.21 9.86 8.36
N HIS A 144 -3.94 10.57 9.45
CA HIS A 144 -4.77 10.53 10.67
C HIS A 144 -6.24 10.78 10.40
N ALA A 145 -6.56 11.88 9.72
CA ALA A 145 -7.96 12.26 9.45
C ALA A 145 -8.66 11.25 8.56
N SER A 146 -7.96 10.75 7.53
CA SER A 146 -8.51 9.75 6.61
C SER A 146 -8.79 8.42 7.31
N VAL A 147 -7.88 7.99 8.19
CA VAL A 147 -8.05 6.75 8.97
C VAL A 147 -9.23 6.90 9.93
N GLU A 148 -9.33 8.01 10.67
CA GLU A 148 -10.43 8.29 11.58
C GLU A 148 -11.79 8.33 10.87
N ALA A 149 -11.83 8.91 9.68
CA ALA A 149 -13.05 9.01 8.88
C ALA A 149 -13.45 7.70 8.20
N GLY A 150 -12.61 6.65 8.30
CA GLY A 150 -12.88 5.38 7.64
C GLY A 150 -12.57 5.36 6.14
N ALA A 151 -11.91 6.39 5.62
CA ALA A 151 -11.61 6.48 4.19
C ALA A 151 -10.74 5.33 3.70
N LEU A 152 -9.81 4.85 4.53
CA LEU A 152 -8.96 3.70 4.20
C LEU A 152 -9.79 2.47 3.80
N LEU A 153 -10.84 2.19 4.55
CA LEU A 153 -11.71 1.04 4.27
C LEU A 153 -12.41 1.20 2.91
N GLY A 154 -12.86 2.41 2.62
CA GLY A 154 -13.49 2.75 1.33
C GLY A 154 -12.53 2.56 0.17
N TRP A 155 -11.29 3.03 0.28
CA TRP A 155 -10.30 2.87 -0.77
C TRP A 155 -10.00 1.39 -1.06
N VAL A 156 -9.87 0.57 -0.03
CA VAL A 156 -9.63 -0.87 -0.20
C VAL A 156 -10.78 -1.52 -0.95
N ARG A 157 -12.02 -1.26 -0.53
CA ARG A 157 -13.21 -1.82 -1.18
C ARG A 157 -13.36 -1.34 -2.61
N ASP A 158 -13.22 -0.04 -2.83
CA ASP A 158 -13.39 0.57 -4.15
C ASP A 158 -12.33 0.08 -5.13
N LEU A 159 -11.07 -0.04 -4.68
CA LEU A 159 -10.00 -0.58 -5.50
C LEU A 159 -10.30 -2.03 -5.89
N TYR A 160 -10.73 -2.84 -4.94
CA TYR A 160 -11.06 -4.24 -5.22
C TYR A 160 -12.19 -4.36 -6.24
N GLU A 161 -13.26 -3.59 -6.05
CA GLU A 161 -14.40 -3.57 -6.98
C GLU A 161 -13.99 -3.08 -8.37
N ALA A 162 -13.20 -2.00 -8.45
CA ALA A 162 -12.71 -1.46 -9.72
C ALA A 162 -11.79 -2.45 -10.45
N SER A 163 -11.17 -3.38 -9.72
CA SER A 163 -10.26 -4.39 -10.28
C SER A 163 -10.99 -5.64 -10.77
N GLY A 164 -12.32 -5.64 -10.81
CA GLY A 164 -13.12 -6.76 -11.25
C GLY A 164 -13.41 -7.79 -10.16
N GLY A 165 -13.24 -7.40 -8.89
CA GLY A 165 -13.66 -8.24 -7.76
C GLY A 165 -15.15 -8.52 -7.80
N PRO A 166 -15.58 -9.72 -7.37
CA PRO A 166 -17.01 -10.06 -7.35
C PRO A 166 -17.82 -9.23 -6.36
#